data_c46c03a6845e96e44d3cbaab924f91a7
#
_entry.id   c46c03a6845e96e44d3cbaab924f91a7
#
_cell.length_a   1.000
_cell.length_b   1.000
_cell.length_c   1.000
_cell.angle_alpha   90.00
_cell.angle_beta   90.00
_cell.angle_gamma   90.00
#
_symmetry.space_group_name_H-M   'P 1'
#
loop_
_entity.id
_entity.type
_entity.pdbx_description
1 polymer ?
#
loop_
_entity_poly.entity_id
_entity_poly.type
_entity_poly.pdbx_seq_one_letter_code
_entity_poly.pdbx_strand_id
1 'polypeptide(L)'
;MNYDIYHSSITYFPLLPLSKTASFECKVLDIRQMPAQVLFPHWDDEFEFIYVLSGMMEFRVRQKAFLVSSGEGFFLNTGEIHSACAYQSYDCRFVIYRICPSVLFQTEDNPLYQKYIKPMVDHPSFGFLTFVPKVPWQKYILEMIRKMNDICERPVDGYELKINHFINEIFYYIFHNVNLSKELSLKESRDLERMKDVMIYLTKTIDQKHTLADIASYCHLSNSECCRLFQRNVHLSPAVSYTHLTLPTICSV
;
A
#
# COMPACT_ATOMS: atom_id res chain seq x y z
N MET A 1 13.04 5.12 -3.43
CA MET A 1 13.10 6.60 -3.26
C MET A 1 11.77 7.00 -2.64
N ASN A 2 11.74 7.11 -1.29
CA ASN A 2 10.50 7.39 -0.55
C ASN A 2 10.11 8.84 -0.77
N TYR A 3 9.03 9.08 -1.48
CA TYR A 3 8.39 10.39 -1.51
C TYR A 3 7.44 10.49 -0.32
N ASP A 4 7.91 11.09 0.76
CA ASP A 4 7.07 11.52 1.88
C ASP A 4 6.21 12.72 1.45
N ILE A 5 5.12 12.45 0.76
CA ILE A 5 4.21 13.46 0.22
C ILE A 5 3.34 14.13 1.31
N TYR A 6 3.36 13.62 2.55
CA TYR A 6 2.41 14.00 3.61
C TYR A 6 3.07 14.51 4.89
N HIS A 7 3.91 15.54 4.80
CA HIS A 7 4.75 16.00 5.93
C HIS A 7 4.05 16.77 7.08
N SER A 8 2.76 17.10 7.03
CA SER A 8 2.20 18.09 7.98
C SER A 8 1.21 17.59 9.03
N SER A 9 0.83 16.30 9.03
CA SER A 9 -0.22 15.78 9.94
C SER A 9 0.07 14.39 10.49
N ILE A 10 1.34 13.94 10.46
CA ILE A 10 1.72 12.57 10.74
C ILE A 10 2.35 12.51 12.11
N THR A 11 1.75 11.75 13.02
CA THR A 11 2.44 11.34 14.24
C THR A 11 3.44 10.24 13.86
N TYR A 12 4.69 10.63 13.64
CA TYR A 12 5.78 9.70 13.43
C TYR A 12 6.11 8.99 14.74
N PHE A 13 6.06 7.68 14.72
CA PHE A 13 6.85 6.89 15.65
C PHE A 13 8.13 6.50 14.88
N PRO A 14 9.28 7.13 15.16
CA PRO A 14 10.54 6.76 14.51
C PRO A 14 10.92 5.37 15.01
N LEU A 15 10.49 4.36 14.28
CA LEU A 15 11.00 3.01 14.47
C LEU A 15 12.35 2.96 13.79
N LEU A 16 13.37 2.64 14.56
CA LEU A 16 14.75 2.54 14.10
C LEU A 16 14.84 1.67 12.85
N PRO A 17 15.58 2.09 11.82
CA PRO A 17 15.91 1.18 10.76
C PRO A 17 16.68 0.01 11.38
N LEU A 18 16.11 -1.20 11.33
CA LEU A 18 16.77 -2.44 11.80
C LEU A 18 18.08 -2.68 11.04
N SER A 19 18.20 -2.11 9.86
CA SER A 19 19.42 -1.91 9.06
C SER A 19 19.10 -0.97 7.89
N LYS A 20 20.10 -0.61 7.05
CA LYS A 20 19.85 0.12 5.79
C LYS A 20 18.99 -0.68 4.79
N THR A 21 18.80 -1.96 5.01
CA THR A 21 18.12 -2.92 4.13
C THR A 21 16.85 -3.51 4.73
N ALA A 22 16.62 -3.38 6.05
CA ALA A 22 15.45 -3.90 6.72
C ALA A 22 14.74 -2.74 7.45
N SER A 23 13.63 -2.27 6.92
CA SER A 23 12.85 -1.19 7.51
C SER A 23 11.46 -1.67 7.91
N PHE A 24 11.04 -1.22 9.08
CA PHE A 24 9.67 -1.26 9.56
C PHE A 24 9.26 0.16 9.88
N GLU A 25 8.14 0.58 9.36
CA GLU A 25 7.59 1.91 9.63
C GLU A 25 6.15 1.77 10.12
N CYS A 26 5.78 2.58 11.10
CA CYS A 26 4.42 2.69 11.62
C CYS A 26 4.00 4.16 11.60
N LYS A 27 2.90 4.46 10.91
CA LYS A 27 2.33 5.81 10.82
C LYS A 27 0.84 5.78 11.15
N VAL A 28 0.40 6.67 12.02
CA VAL A 28 -1.02 6.93 12.24
C VAL A 28 -1.43 8.13 11.39
N LEU A 29 -2.44 7.95 10.58
CA LEU A 29 -2.95 8.94 9.63
C LEU A 29 -4.42 9.23 9.89
N ASP A 30 -4.84 10.44 9.51
CA ASP A 30 -6.24 10.85 9.48
C ASP A 30 -6.57 11.30 8.05
N ILE A 31 -7.50 10.62 7.41
CA ILE A 31 -7.87 10.89 6.01
C ILE A 31 -8.36 12.32 5.79
N ARG A 32 -8.97 12.94 6.80
CA ARG A 32 -9.47 14.32 6.72
C ARG A 32 -8.36 15.36 6.73
N GLN A 33 -7.21 15.02 7.29
CA GLN A 33 -6.06 15.91 7.33
C GLN A 33 -5.22 15.81 6.05
N MET A 34 -5.53 14.84 5.18
CA MET A 34 -4.87 14.70 3.88
C MET A 34 -5.40 15.73 2.88
N PRO A 35 -4.59 16.17 1.92
CA PRO A 35 -5.03 17.02 0.82
C PRO A 35 -6.24 16.43 0.10
N ALA A 36 -7.27 17.23 -0.11
CA ALA A 36 -8.56 16.81 -0.68
C ALA A 36 -9.21 15.60 0.01
N GLN A 37 -8.79 15.24 1.23
CA GLN A 37 -9.23 14.05 1.98
C GLN A 37 -9.04 12.74 1.19
N VAL A 38 -7.92 12.66 0.48
CA VAL A 38 -7.58 11.54 -0.40
C VAL A 38 -6.13 11.11 -0.16
N LEU A 39 -5.93 9.81 -0.03
CA LEU A 39 -4.65 9.17 -0.25
C LEU A 39 -4.58 8.86 -1.76
N PHE A 40 -3.78 9.63 -2.49
CA PHE A 40 -3.71 9.52 -3.95
C PHE A 40 -3.14 8.19 -4.41
N PRO A 41 -3.44 7.77 -5.65
CA PRO A 41 -2.90 6.54 -6.20
C PRO A 41 -1.38 6.51 -6.14
N HIS A 42 -0.84 5.48 -5.48
CA HIS A 42 0.59 5.21 -5.34
C HIS A 42 0.83 3.72 -5.16
N TRP A 43 2.07 3.32 -5.10
CA TRP A 43 2.51 1.99 -4.70
C TRP A 43 3.78 2.11 -3.87
N ASP A 44 4.07 1.10 -3.07
CA ASP A 44 5.29 0.98 -2.28
C ASP A 44 6.04 -0.32 -2.62
N ASP A 45 7.35 -0.31 -2.45
CA ASP A 45 8.19 -1.50 -2.61
C ASP A 45 8.17 -2.39 -1.36
N GLU A 46 7.49 -1.93 -0.31
CA GLU A 46 7.25 -2.63 0.94
C GLU A 46 5.88 -3.31 0.95
N PHE A 47 5.71 -4.28 1.85
CA PHE A 47 4.39 -4.73 2.27
C PHE A 47 3.72 -3.64 3.10
N GLU A 48 2.42 -3.47 2.92
CA GLU A 48 1.64 -2.60 3.77
C GLU A 48 0.55 -3.37 4.51
N PHE A 49 0.45 -3.11 5.82
CA PHE A 49 -0.72 -3.47 6.59
C PHE A 49 -1.41 -2.19 7.01
N ILE A 50 -2.69 -2.09 6.74
CA ILE A 50 -3.52 -0.96 7.13
C ILE A 50 -4.60 -1.44 8.09
N TYR A 51 -4.77 -0.73 9.20
CA TYR A 51 -5.77 -1.02 10.21
C TYR A 51 -6.54 0.25 10.56
N VAL A 52 -7.87 0.19 10.47
CA VAL A 52 -8.72 1.33 10.78
C VAL A 52 -8.99 1.39 12.28
N LEU A 53 -8.47 2.45 12.90
CA LEU A 53 -8.61 2.72 14.34
C LEU A 53 -10.01 3.25 14.68
N SER A 54 -10.52 4.18 13.85
CA SER A 54 -11.86 4.76 14.01
C SER A 54 -12.40 5.26 12.68
N GLY A 55 -13.72 5.26 12.54
CA GLY A 55 -14.41 5.77 11.36
C GLY A 55 -14.45 4.79 10.21
N MET A 56 -14.46 5.33 8.99
CA MET A 56 -14.63 4.56 7.75
C MET A 56 -14.01 5.30 6.58
N MET A 57 -13.40 4.56 5.65
CA MET A 57 -12.90 5.08 4.37
C MET A 57 -13.26 4.15 3.22
N GLU A 58 -13.31 4.71 2.02
CA GLU A 58 -13.33 3.93 0.79
C GLU A 58 -11.88 3.68 0.35
N PHE A 59 -11.53 2.41 0.22
CA PHE A 59 -10.23 1.95 -0.24
C PHE A 59 -10.34 1.35 -1.64
N ARG A 60 -9.40 1.68 -2.50
CA ARG A 60 -9.35 1.22 -3.88
C ARG A 60 -8.02 0.56 -4.18
N VAL A 61 -8.07 -0.64 -4.72
CA VAL A 61 -6.91 -1.39 -5.20
C VAL A 61 -7.29 -2.14 -6.46
N ARG A 62 -6.48 -2.03 -7.49
CA ARG A 62 -6.82 -2.56 -8.81
C ARG A 62 -8.20 -2.05 -9.28
N GLN A 63 -9.07 -2.96 -9.74
CA GLN A 63 -10.43 -2.64 -10.20
C GLN A 63 -11.49 -2.75 -9.09
N LYS A 64 -11.07 -2.83 -7.82
CA LYS A 64 -11.97 -3.01 -6.69
C LYS A 64 -12.00 -1.77 -5.80
N ALA A 65 -13.19 -1.43 -5.35
CA ALA A 65 -13.42 -0.46 -4.29
C ALA A 65 -14.21 -1.14 -3.18
N PHE A 66 -13.83 -0.91 -1.94
CA PHE A 66 -14.52 -1.45 -0.78
C PHE A 66 -14.43 -0.49 0.40
N LEU A 67 -15.42 -0.56 1.27
CA LEU A 67 -15.44 0.20 2.51
C LEU A 67 -14.68 -0.57 3.58
N VAL A 68 -13.84 0.15 4.33
CA VAL A 68 -13.12 -0.38 5.46
C VAL A 68 -13.49 0.43 6.69
N SER A 69 -13.97 -0.26 7.71
CA SER A 69 -14.50 0.33 8.94
C SER A 69 -13.57 0.08 10.13
N SER A 70 -13.83 0.80 11.22
CA SER A 70 -13.11 0.60 12.48
C SER A 70 -13.05 -0.87 12.89
N GLY A 71 -11.85 -1.34 13.25
CA GLY A 71 -11.56 -2.72 13.62
C GLY A 71 -11.32 -3.66 12.42
N GLU A 72 -11.42 -3.18 11.20
CA GLU A 72 -11.08 -3.89 9.98
C GLU A 72 -9.72 -3.42 9.46
N GLY A 73 -9.15 -4.18 8.53
CA GLY A 73 -7.87 -3.84 7.92
C GLY A 73 -7.62 -4.62 6.64
N PHE A 74 -6.46 -4.40 6.08
CA PHE A 74 -6.03 -5.12 4.87
C PHE A 74 -4.51 -5.15 4.77
N PHE A 75 -4.06 -6.06 3.92
CA PHE A 75 -2.68 -6.23 3.51
C PHE A 75 -2.55 -5.89 2.04
N LEU A 76 -1.48 -5.21 1.68
CA LEU A 76 -1.04 -4.96 0.31
C LEU A 76 0.32 -5.60 0.09
N ASN A 77 0.44 -6.27 -1.04
CA ASN A 77 1.71 -6.77 -1.52
C ASN A 77 2.55 -5.63 -2.13
N THR A 78 3.84 -5.86 -2.29
CA THR A 78 4.76 -4.91 -2.93
C THR A 78 4.28 -4.52 -4.32
N GLY A 79 4.40 -3.25 -4.66
CA GLY A 79 4.06 -2.72 -5.98
C GLY A 79 2.58 -2.72 -6.33
N GLU A 80 1.67 -2.88 -5.36
CA GLU A 80 0.22 -2.77 -5.62
C GLU A 80 -0.23 -1.32 -5.64
N ILE A 81 -0.77 -0.88 -6.78
CA ILE A 81 -1.32 0.47 -6.92
C ILE A 81 -2.63 0.56 -6.15
N HIS A 82 -2.68 1.48 -5.21
CA HIS A 82 -3.83 1.68 -4.34
C HIS A 82 -4.09 3.15 -4.05
N SER A 83 -5.29 3.44 -3.55
CA SER A 83 -5.71 4.77 -3.10
C SER A 83 -6.80 4.65 -2.05
N ALA A 84 -7.02 5.73 -1.29
CA ALA A 84 -8.13 5.81 -0.35
C ALA A 84 -8.76 7.20 -0.37
N CYS A 85 -10.02 7.30 0.00
CA CYS A 85 -10.67 8.58 0.20
C CYS A 85 -11.66 8.52 1.37
N ALA A 86 -11.96 9.69 1.93
CA ALA A 86 -12.99 9.79 2.93
C ALA A 86 -14.32 9.28 2.36
N TYR A 87 -15.03 8.47 3.15
CA TYR A 87 -16.35 8.00 2.78
C TYR A 87 -17.41 8.92 3.35
N GLN A 88 -18.12 9.66 2.50
CA GLN A 88 -19.12 10.65 2.90
C GLN A 88 -18.54 11.67 3.90
N SER A 89 -19.18 11.84 5.06
CA SER A 89 -18.74 12.73 6.14
C SER A 89 -18.01 12.00 7.27
N TYR A 90 -17.69 10.72 7.10
CA TYR A 90 -17.02 9.93 8.13
C TYR A 90 -15.55 10.35 8.31
N ASP A 91 -15.15 10.49 9.56
CA ASP A 91 -13.74 10.54 9.91
C ASP A 91 -13.14 9.16 9.70
N CYS A 92 -11.85 9.11 9.39
CA CYS A 92 -11.14 7.85 9.41
C CYS A 92 -9.72 8.07 9.89
N ARG A 93 -9.43 7.54 11.06
CA ARG A 93 -8.06 7.38 11.55
C ARG A 93 -7.64 5.94 11.34
N PHE A 94 -6.46 5.76 10.79
CA PHE A 94 -5.91 4.44 10.49
C PHE A 94 -4.41 4.44 10.70
N VAL A 95 -3.86 3.27 10.92
CA VAL A 95 -2.42 3.06 10.99
C VAL A 95 -1.95 2.30 9.76
N ILE A 96 -0.83 2.72 9.20
CA ILE A 96 -0.10 2.03 8.14
C ILE A 96 1.18 1.47 8.74
N TYR A 97 1.43 0.19 8.49
CA TYR A 97 2.70 -0.48 8.73
C TYR A 97 3.32 -0.79 7.39
N ARG A 98 4.48 -0.20 7.11
CA ARG A 98 5.31 -0.56 5.97
C ARG A 98 6.40 -1.52 6.43
N ILE A 99 6.50 -2.63 5.75
CA ILE A 99 7.39 -3.72 6.13
C ILE A 99 8.20 -4.12 4.90
N CYS A 100 9.48 -3.83 4.90
CA CYS A 100 10.37 -4.33 3.87
C CYS A 100 10.38 -5.87 3.89
N PRO A 101 10.22 -6.56 2.75
CA PRO A 101 10.25 -8.02 2.70
C PRO A 101 11.48 -8.64 3.38
N SER A 102 12.61 -7.95 3.36
CA SER A 102 13.86 -8.38 4.01
C SER A 102 13.79 -8.42 5.54
N VAL A 103 12.81 -7.76 6.17
CA VAL A 103 12.59 -7.85 7.64
C VAL A 103 12.29 -9.28 8.08
N LEU A 104 11.61 -10.05 7.22
CA LEU A 104 11.26 -11.43 7.54
C LEU A 104 12.47 -12.37 7.58
N PHE A 105 13.41 -12.22 6.64
CA PHE A 105 14.51 -13.17 6.48
C PHE A 105 15.86 -12.55 6.10
N GLN A 106 16.04 -11.26 6.32
CA GLN A 106 17.27 -10.46 6.11
C GLN A 106 17.78 -10.36 4.67
N THR A 107 17.83 -11.46 3.92
CA THR A 107 18.31 -11.49 2.53
C THR A 107 17.42 -12.33 1.64
N GLU A 108 17.35 -11.99 0.37
CA GLU A 108 16.61 -12.76 -0.62
C GLU A 108 17.17 -14.17 -0.83
N ASP A 109 18.45 -14.41 -0.57
CA ASP A 109 19.09 -15.72 -0.68
C ASP A 109 18.72 -16.67 0.49
N ASN A 110 18.02 -16.18 1.50
CA ASN A 110 17.60 -17.02 2.62
C ASN A 110 16.63 -18.12 2.13
N PRO A 111 16.89 -19.41 2.41
CA PRO A 111 16.03 -20.51 1.96
C PRO A 111 14.56 -20.40 2.40
N LEU A 112 14.29 -19.80 3.56
CA LEU A 112 12.93 -19.59 4.04
C LEU A 112 12.24 -18.48 3.25
N TYR A 113 12.96 -17.41 2.91
CA TYR A 113 12.45 -16.35 2.01
C TYR A 113 12.06 -16.94 0.65
N GLN A 114 12.99 -17.69 0.02
CA GLN A 114 12.75 -18.31 -1.28
C GLN A 114 11.56 -19.29 -1.25
N LYS A 115 11.39 -20.02 -0.15
CA LYS A 115 10.33 -21.02 -0.03
C LYS A 115 8.95 -20.43 0.29
N TYR A 116 8.88 -19.41 1.13
CA TYR A 116 7.60 -18.96 1.71
C TYR A 116 7.19 -17.55 1.30
N ILE A 117 8.14 -16.61 1.20
CA ILE A 117 7.81 -15.21 0.94
C ILE A 117 7.86 -14.91 -0.56
N LYS A 118 8.93 -15.30 -1.24
CA LYS A 118 9.09 -15.02 -2.66
C LYS A 118 7.92 -15.52 -3.52
N PRO A 119 7.39 -16.75 -3.34
CA PRO A 119 6.22 -17.20 -4.09
C PRO A 119 4.97 -16.35 -3.87
N MET A 120 4.85 -15.71 -2.70
CA MET A 120 3.75 -14.78 -2.42
C MET A 120 3.99 -13.42 -3.08
N VAL A 121 5.20 -12.88 -2.94
CA VAL A 121 5.57 -11.58 -3.55
C VAL A 121 5.43 -11.62 -5.06
N ASP A 122 5.94 -12.66 -5.69
CA ASP A 122 5.95 -12.80 -7.15
C ASP A 122 4.59 -13.23 -7.73
N HIS A 123 3.61 -13.59 -6.87
CA HIS A 123 2.35 -14.14 -7.36
C HIS A 123 1.42 -13.04 -7.90
N PRO A 124 1.10 -13.03 -9.20
CA PRO A 124 0.37 -11.93 -9.84
C PRO A 124 -1.01 -11.65 -9.23
N SER A 125 -1.69 -12.66 -8.70
CA SER A 125 -3.03 -12.50 -8.10
C SER A 125 -2.99 -12.19 -6.60
N PHE A 126 -1.83 -12.29 -5.95
CA PHE A 126 -1.64 -11.98 -4.54
C PHE A 126 -1.30 -10.50 -4.33
N GLY A 127 -2.21 -9.61 -4.74
CA GLY A 127 -1.98 -8.16 -4.59
C GLY A 127 -2.46 -7.63 -3.25
N PHE A 128 -3.58 -8.14 -2.72
CA PHE A 128 -4.13 -7.65 -1.47
C PHE A 128 -5.03 -8.69 -0.79
N LEU A 129 -5.20 -8.52 0.53
CA LEU A 129 -6.14 -9.28 1.36
C LEU A 129 -6.89 -8.32 2.28
N THR A 130 -8.19 -8.54 2.43
CA THR A 130 -8.99 -7.84 3.43
C THR A 130 -9.10 -8.67 4.71
N PHE A 131 -9.07 -8.02 5.86
CA PHE A 131 -9.24 -8.65 7.16
C PHE A 131 -10.49 -8.11 7.84
N VAL A 132 -11.40 -9.03 8.19
CA VAL A 132 -12.65 -8.71 8.88
C VAL A 132 -12.79 -9.55 10.16
N PRO A 133 -13.32 -8.98 11.25
CA PRO A 133 -13.35 -9.66 12.57
C PRO A 133 -14.21 -10.94 12.60
N LYS A 134 -15.13 -11.10 11.66
CA LYS A 134 -16.02 -12.29 11.59
C LYS A 134 -15.34 -13.57 11.14
N VAL A 135 -14.15 -13.49 10.54
CA VAL A 135 -13.36 -14.65 10.07
C VAL A 135 -12.29 -14.94 11.09
N PRO A 136 -12.24 -16.13 11.74
CA PRO A 136 -11.39 -16.38 12.91
C PRO A 136 -9.90 -16.09 12.72
N TRP A 137 -9.28 -16.58 11.64
CA TRP A 137 -7.86 -16.33 11.38
C TRP A 137 -7.57 -14.86 11.04
N GLN A 138 -8.50 -14.17 10.38
CA GLN A 138 -8.38 -12.73 10.08
C GLN A 138 -8.52 -11.90 11.35
N LYS A 139 -9.47 -12.25 12.23
CA LYS A 139 -9.60 -11.64 13.55
C LYS A 139 -8.32 -11.73 14.33
N TYR A 140 -7.66 -12.90 14.30
CA TYR A 140 -6.39 -13.09 14.98
C TYR A 140 -5.28 -12.18 14.42
N ILE A 141 -5.20 -12.02 13.09
CA ILE A 141 -4.29 -11.04 12.47
C ILE A 141 -4.61 -9.62 12.92
N LEU A 142 -5.88 -9.21 12.92
CA LEU A 142 -6.29 -7.87 13.38
C LEU A 142 -5.91 -7.62 14.84
N GLU A 143 -6.02 -8.63 15.70
CA GLU A 143 -5.58 -8.55 17.11
C GLU A 143 -4.06 -8.37 17.21
N MET A 144 -3.27 -9.05 16.39
CA MET A 144 -1.81 -8.86 16.34
C MET A 144 -1.44 -7.47 15.87
N ILE A 145 -2.07 -6.98 14.78
CA ILE A 145 -1.86 -5.62 14.26
C ILE A 145 -2.20 -4.57 15.33
N ARG A 146 -3.29 -4.76 16.08
CA ARG A 146 -3.64 -3.87 17.18
C ARG A 146 -2.60 -3.89 18.30
N LYS A 147 -2.08 -5.07 18.66
CA LYS A 147 -0.98 -5.18 19.65
C LYS A 147 0.30 -4.50 19.15
N MET A 148 0.59 -4.57 17.85
CA MET A 148 1.71 -3.82 17.26
C MET A 148 1.51 -2.32 17.41
N ASN A 149 0.28 -1.81 17.24
CA ASN A 149 -0.02 -0.39 17.46
C ASN A 149 0.23 0.02 18.92
N ASP A 150 -0.26 -0.78 19.89
CA ASP A 150 -0.06 -0.51 21.31
C ASP A 150 1.44 -0.44 21.67
N ILE A 151 2.27 -1.31 21.06
CA ILE A 151 3.72 -1.31 21.22
C ILE A 151 4.35 -0.09 20.58
N CYS A 152 3.94 0.29 19.36
CA CYS A 152 4.47 1.46 18.67
C CYS A 152 4.14 2.76 19.41
N GLU A 153 2.98 2.85 20.03
CA GLU A 153 2.59 4.03 20.83
C GLU A 153 3.40 4.16 22.14
N ARG A 154 3.84 3.04 22.71
CA ARG A 154 4.56 3.01 23.99
C ARG A 154 5.70 1.98 23.92
N PRO A 155 6.75 2.26 23.13
CA PRO A 155 7.85 1.32 22.98
C PRO A 155 8.61 1.13 24.28
N VAL A 156 8.89 -0.13 24.60
CA VAL A 156 9.78 -0.53 25.69
C VAL A 156 11.02 -1.19 25.09
N ASP A 157 12.08 -1.30 25.88
CA ASP A 157 13.31 -1.93 25.41
C ASP A 157 13.05 -3.36 24.86
N GLY A 158 13.57 -3.66 23.67
CA GLY A 158 13.35 -4.92 22.96
C GLY A 158 12.01 -5.03 22.24
N TYR A 159 11.28 -3.90 22.04
CA TYR A 159 10.00 -3.90 21.32
C TYR A 159 10.13 -4.41 19.87
N GLU A 160 11.28 -4.22 19.23
CA GLU A 160 11.55 -4.69 17.88
C GLU A 160 11.45 -6.20 17.75
N LEU A 161 11.87 -6.94 18.79
CA LEU A 161 11.74 -8.40 18.86
C LEU A 161 10.26 -8.81 18.86
N LYS A 162 9.42 -8.05 19.57
CA LYS A 162 7.97 -8.28 19.60
C LYS A 162 7.31 -7.97 18.27
N ILE A 163 7.67 -6.87 17.63
CA ILE A 163 7.17 -6.50 16.31
C ILE A 163 7.55 -7.59 15.29
N ASN A 164 8.83 -8.01 15.27
CA ASN A 164 9.28 -9.06 14.37
C ASN A 164 8.53 -10.38 14.60
N HIS A 165 8.29 -10.76 15.87
CA HIS A 165 7.48 -11.92 16.22
C HIS A 165 6.07 -11.84 15.63
N PHE A 166 5.35 -10.71 15.81
CA PHE A 166 4.01 -10.54 15.25
C PHE A 166 3.99 -10.55 13.72
N ILE A 167 4.97 -9.93 13.07
CA ILE A 167 5.08 -9.94 11.61
C ILE A 167 5.21 -11.39 11.10
N ASN A 168 6.12 -12.18 11.68
CA ASN A 168 6.30 -13.57 11.29
C ASN A 168 5.04 -14.41 11.51
N GLU A 169 4.34 -14.18 12.61
CA GLU A 169 3.10 -14.89 12.93
C GLU A 169 1.96 -14.51 11.98
N ILE A 170 1.82 -13.23 11.61
CA ILE A 170 0.87 -12.77 10.60
C ILE A 170 1.12 -13.47 9.25
N PHE A 171 2.38 -13.49 8.78
CA PHE A 171 2.72 -14.16 7.52
C PHE A 171 2.49 -15.68 7.58
N TYR A 172 2.71 -16.31 8.74
CA TYR A 172 2.36 -17.72 8.97
C TYR A 172 0.86 -17.96 8.73
N TYR A 173 -0.02 -17.13 9.31
CA TYR A 173 -1.47 -17.23 9.10
C TYR A 173 -1.89 -16.95 7.66
N ILE A 174 -1.29 -15.95 7.01
CA ILE A 174 -1.55 -15.65 5.59
C ILE A 174 -1.16 -16.88 4.75
N PHE A 175 0.04 -17.41 4.93
CA PHE A 175 0.53 -18.56 4.18
C PHE A 175 -0.39 -19.79 4.28
N HIS A 176 -0.96 -20.06 5.47
CA HIS A 176 -1.82 -21.23 5.69
C HIS A 176 -3.25 -21.06 5.23
N ASN A 177 -3.72 -19.84 5.07
CA ASN A 177 -5.14 -19.57 4.79
C ASN A 177 -5.39 -18.99 3.39
N VAL A 178 -4.34 -18.54 2.70
CA VAL A 178 -4.48 -17.96 1.37
C VAL A 178 -4.13 -18.99 0.31
N ASN A 179 -5.09 -19.19 -0.60
CA ASN A 179 -4.85 -20.05 -1.76
C ASN A 179 -4.32 -19.21 -2.93
N LEU A 180 -3.07 -19.41 -3.28
CA LEU A 180 -2.40 -18.74 -4.40
C LEU A 180 -2.68 -19.39 -5.76
N SER A 181 -3.60 -20.34 -5.86
CA SER A 181 -3.88 -21.05 -7.12
C SER A 181 -4.65 -20.22 -8.17
N LYS A 182 -5.16 -19.05 -7.77
CA LYS A 182 -5.94 -18.20 -8.67
C LYS A 182 -5.02 -17.30 -9.48
N GLU A 183 -4.93 -17.53 -10.78
CA GLU A 183 -4.19 -16.69 -11.70
C GLU A 183 -4.99 -15.45 -12.15
N LEU A 184 -4.30 -14.34 -12.42
CA LEU A 184 -4.88 -13.23 -13.15
C LEU A 184 -5.08 -13.61 -14.62
N SER A 185 -6.06 -13.01 -15.26
CA SER A 185 -6.14 -13.10 -16.72
C SER A 185 -4.92 -12.38 -17.35
N LEU A 186 -4.51 -12.82 -18.51
CA LEU A 186 -3.40 -12.18 -19.27
C LEU A 186 -3.63 -10.68 -19.50
N LYS A 187 -4.90 -10.27 -19.62
CA LYS A 187 -5.26 -8.86 -19.77
C LYS A 187 -5.03 -8.07 -18.49
N GLU A 188 -5.46 -8.59 -17.34
CA GLU A 188 -5.27 -7.92 -16.05
C GLU A 188 -3.78 -7.78 -15.71
N SER A 189 -2.99 -8.82 -15.95
CA SER A 189 -1.54 -8.78 -15.74
C SER A 189 -0.88 -7.68 -16.60
N ARG A 190 -1.19 -7.64 -17.90
CA ARG A 190 -0.66 -6.60 -18.82
C ARG A 190 -1.10 -5.18 -18.44
N ASP A 191 -2.35 -5.01 -18.02
CA ASP A 191 -2.87 -3.70 -17.61
C ASP A 191 -2.14 -3.20 -16.34
N LEU A 192 -1.83 -4.09 -15.38
CA LEU A 192 -1.07 -3.76 -14.18
C LEU A 192 0.38 -3.38 -14.51
N GLU A 193 1.08 -4.16 -15.35
CA GLU A 193 2.44 -3.86 -15.78
C GLU A 193 2.50 -2.48 -16.47
N ARG A 194 1.63 -2.25 -17.45
CA ARG A 194 1.55 -0.95 -18.14
C ARG A 194 1.26 0.21 -17.18
N MET A 195 0.38 0.00 -16.20
CA MET A 195 0.08 1.04 -15.23
C MET A 195 1.28 1.36 -14.35
N LYS A 196 2.04 0.35 -13.91
CA LYS A 196 3.31 0.53 -13.17
C LYS A 196 4.32 1.33 -13.99
N ASP A 197 4.52 0.96 -15.26
CA ASP A 197 5.44 1.67 -16.16
C ASP A 197 5.06 3.14 -16.32
N VAL A 198 3.77 3.43 -16.50
CA VAL A 198 3.26 4.81 -16.56
C VAL A 198 3.55 5.57 -15.29
N MET A 199 3.24 4.99 -14.15
CA MET A 199 3.45 5.65 -12.86
C MET A 199 4.93 5.92 -12.61
N ILE A 200 5.81 4.96 -12.92
CA ILE A 200 7.27 5.13 -12.85
C ILE A 200 7.72 6.28 -13.77
N TYR A 201 7.20 6.32 -15.00
CA TYR A 201 7.51 7.40 -15.93
C TYR A 201 7.10 8.77 -15.39
N LEU A 202 5.87 8.91 -14.91
CA LEU A 202 5.35 10.16 -14.35
C LEU A 202 6.13 10.60 -13.11
N THR A 203 6.51 9.66 -12.25
CA THR A 203 7.31 9.94 -11.06
C THR A 203 8.73 10.40 -11.42
N LYS A 204 9.37 9.77 -12.40
CA LYS A 204 10.72 10.15 -12.86
C LYS A 204 10.76 11.49 -13.58
N THR A 205 9.66 11.92 -14.14
CA THR A 205 9.53 13.14 -14.96
C THR A 205 8.56 14.15 -14.32
N ILE A 206 8.47 14.14 -12.99
CA ILE A 206 7.50 14.95 -12.23
C ILE A 206 7.66 16.46 -12.47
N ASP A 207 8.87 16.91 -12.80
CA ASP A 207 9.18 18.31 -13.10
C ASP A 207 8.76 18.74 -14.51
N GLN A 208 8.30 17.81 -15.35
CA GLN A 208 7.91 18.07 -16.73
C GLN A 208 6.39 18.12 -16.85
N LYS A 209 5.89 18.95 -17.77
CA LYS A 209 4.47 18.95 -18.11
C LYS A 209 4.18 17.85 -19.12
N HIS A 210 3.26 16.96 -18.79
CA HIS A 210 2.83 15.88 -19.68
C HIS A 210 1.42 16.14 -20.21
N THR A 211 1.24 15.91 -21.50
CA THR A 211 -0.08 15.79 -22.10
C THR A 211 -0.57 14.35 -22.08
N LEU A 212 -1.87 14.13 -22.25
CA LEU A 212 -2.41 12.78 -22.41
C LEU A 212 -1.74 12.04 -23.58
N ALA A 213 -1.39 12.76 -24.65
CA ALA A 213 -0.72 12.17 -25.80
C ALA A 213 0.70 11.67 -25.47
N ASP A 214 1.45 12.40 -24.63
CA ASP A 214 2.78 11.99 -24.19
C ASP A 214 2.70 10.69 -23.37
N ILE A 215 1.77 10.63 -22.41
CA ILE A 215 1.56 9.45 -21.57
C ILE A 215 1.10 8.26 -22.42
N ALA A 216 0.15 8.45 -23.31
CA ALA A 216 -0.36 7.41 -24.20
C ALA A 216 0.73 6.89 -25.13
N SER A 217 1.55 7.77 -25.70
CA SER A 217 2.69 7.43 -26.56
C SER A 217 3.72 6.59 -25.81
N TYR A 218 4.05 6.97 -24.58
CA TYR A 218 4.98 6.21 -23.74
C TYR A 218 4.53 4.75 -23.52
N CYS A 219 3.22 4.56 -23.31
CA CYS A 219 2.64 3.23 -23.08
C CYS A 219 2.33 2.47 -24.37
N HIS A 220 2.61 3.05 -25.54
CA HIS A 220 2.20 2.51 -26.85
C HIS A 220 0.67 2.27 -26.95
N LEU A 221 -0.12 3.22 -26.43
CA LEU A 221 -1.58 3.19 -26.42
C LEU A 221 -2.16 4.38 -27.18
N SER A 222 -3.41 4.25 -27.64
CA SER A 222 -4.19 5.40 -28.04
C SER A 222 -4.63 6.20 -26.79
N ASN A 223 -4.94 7.51 -26.97
CA ASN A 223 -5.44 8.35 -25.89
C ASN A 223 -6.65 7.74 -25.18
N SER A 224 -7.56 7.12 -25.95
CA SER A 224 -8.76 6.46 -25.39
C SER A 224 -8.43 5.23 -24.57
N GLU A 225 -7.44 4.43 -24.98
CA GLU A 225 -6.99 3.26 -24.23
C GLU A 225 -6.23 3.66 -22.96
N CYS A 226 -5.40 4.70 -23.05
CA CYS A 226 -4.71 5.28 -21.90
C CYS A 226 -5.72 5.76 -20.86
N CYS A 227 -6.75 6.53 -21.25
CA CYS A 227 -7.80 6.95 -20.33
C CYS A 227 -8.52 5.74 -19.69
N ARG A 228 -8.82 4.69 -20.46
CA ARG A 228 -9.45 3.47 -19.94
C ARG A 228 -8.52 2.69 -18.99
N LEU A 229 -7.22 2.66 -19.25
CA LEU A 229 -6.22 2.05 -18.38
C LEU A 229 -6.21 2.73 -17.00
N PHE A 230 -6.13 4.08 -16.99
CA PHE A 230 -6.18 4.86 -15.75
C PHE A 230 -7.49 4.69 -15.01
N GLN A 231 -8.62 4.80 -15.72
CA GLN A 231 -9.94 4.65 -15.09
C GLN A 231 -10.13 3.28 -14.45
N ARG A 232 -9.61 2.21 -15.06
CA ARG A 232 -9.72 0.85 -14.51
C ARG A 232 -8.82 0.60 -13.30
N ASN A 233 -7.60 1.16 -13.30
CA ASN A 233 -6.60 0.80 -12.28
C ASN A 233 -6.50 1.82 -11.14
N VAL A 234 -6.72 3.10 -11.42
CA VAL A 234 -6.61 4.18 -10.41
C VAL A 234 -7.89 4.98 -10.23
N HIS A 235 -8.93 4.70 -11.01
CA HIS A 235 -10.24 5.36 -10.97
C HIS A 235 -10.21 6.89 -11.22
N LEU A 236 -9.13 7.39 -11.79
CA LEU A 236 -8.91 8.79 -12.14
C LEU A 236 -8.57 8.91 -13.63
N SER A 237 -8.67 10.13 -14.18
CA SER A 237 -8.11 10.39 -15.49
C SER A 237 -6.59 10.63 -15.41
N PRO A 238 -5.83 10.42 -16.50
CA PRO A 238 -4.40 10.71 -16.52
C PRO A 238 -4.07 12.14 -16.11
N ALA A 239 -4.85 13.11 -16.55
CA ALA A 239 -4.67 14.52 -16.21
C ALA A 239 -4.84 14.79 -14.70
N VAL A 240 -5.85 14.21 -14.08
CA VAL A 240 -6.11 14.35 -12.64
C VAL A 240 -5.01 13.66 -11.85
N SER A 241 -4.63 12.43 -12.21
CA SER A 241 -3.54 11.69 -11.55
C SER A 241 -2.23 12.47 -11.58
N TYR A 242 -1.88 13.04 -12.75
CA TYR A 242 -0.68 13.83 -12.91
C TYR A 242 -0.72 15.12 -12.09
N THR A 243 -1.83 15.87 -12.11
CA THR A 243 -1.97 17.11 -11.32
C THR A 243 -1.77 16.85 -9.83
N HIS A 244 -2.26 15.74 -9.32
CA HIS A 244 -2.12 15.38 -7.91
C HIS A 244 -0.72 14.90 -7.54
N LEU A 245 0.00 14.27 -8.45
CA LEU A 245 1.41 13.92 -8.24
C LEU A 245 2.30 15.18 -8.16
N THR A 246 1.91 16.28 -8.83
CA THR A 246 2.71 17.52 -8.91
C THR A 246 2.34 18.58 -7.88
N LEU A 247 1.12 18.55 -7.30
CA LEU A 247 0.64 19.58 -6.36
C LEU A 247 1.48 19.75 -5.07
N PRO A 248 2.03 18.71 -4.44
CA PRO A 248 2.85 18.87 -3.24
C PRO A 248 4.20 19.53 -3.49
N THR A 249 4.71 19.48 -4.71
CA THR A 249 6.03 20.04 -5.06
C THR A 249 5.99 21.56 -5.24
N ILE A 250 4.81 22.15 -5.45
CA ILE A 250 4.64 23.59 -5.73
C ILE A 250 4.35 24.39 -4.44
N CYS A 251 3.91 23.74 -3.36
CA CYS A 251 3.60 24.42 -2.08
C CYS A 251 4.75 24.47 -1.08
N SER A 252 5.96 24.06 -1.47
CA SER A 252 7.16 24.12 -0.62
C SER A 252 8.20 25.12 -1.18
N VAL A 253 7.77 26.38 -1.38
CA VAL A 253 8.66 27.54 -1.56
C VAL A 253 8.30 28.57 -0.51
#